data_9c6d8b0e1034cd5396ce23935b13c9ec
#
_entry.id   9c6d8b0e1034cd5396ce23935b13c9ec
#
_cell.length_a   1.000
_cell.length_b   1.000
_cell.length_c   1.000
_cell.angle_alpha   90.00
_cell.angle_beta   90.00
_cell.angle_gamma   90.00
#
_symmetry.space_group_name_H-M   'P 1'
#
loop_
_entity.id
_entity.type
_entity.pdbx_description
1 polymer ?
#
loop_
_entity_poly.entity_id
_entity_poly.type
_entity_poly.pdbx_seq_one_letter_code
_entity_poly.pdbx_strand_id
1 'polypeptide(L)'
;MSTPLGLAALTVLDTPPLQHVALAERHGFDTIGLRLLPAAPGTTAYPLHEDDTALSALVRRLADSPVEVFDLEIIRIGPDFDATAYVPLLEAGARLGAKAVLVGGDDRDRSRLTDSYARLAELCASYGIVASLEFMPWTAVPDAKTAVEIVGQADGPARSVLVDALHVARSATSPEDLAAIPREWLHYAQMCDGSVPAPRDHAELIRHAREERLVPGSGGIDLPAIWSALPAGLPVSIELPNEPLRGAVGTDVWLEQLITAARAVLGRVPAAATVE
;
A
#
# COMPACT_ATOMS: atom_id res chain seq x y z
N MET A 1 -18.34 -9.61 -9.06
CA MET A 1 -17.10 -10.25 -8.57
C MET A 1 -16.78 -9.66 -7.21
N SER A 2 -16.23 -10.43 -6.26
CA SER A 2 -15.80 -9.89 -4.95
C SER A 2 -14.55 -9.03 -5.12
N THR A 3 -14.41 -8.00 -4.31
CA THR A 3 -13.19 -7.17 -4.25
C THR A 3 -12.01 -8.04 -3.81
N PRO A 4 -10.88 -8.08 -4.55
CA PRO A 4 -9.68 -8.79 -4.13
C PRO A 4 -9.12 -8.21 -2.83
N LEU A 5 -8.72 -9.07 -1.89
CA LEU A 5 -8.12 -8.68 -0.60
C LEU A 5 -6.67 -9.13 -0.54
N GLY A 6 -5.79 -8.19 -0.22
CA GLY A 6 -4.36 -8.40 -0.02
C GLY A 6 -3.94 -8.29 1.44
N LEU A 7 -2.85 -8.97 1.79
CA LEU A 7 -2.16 -8.87 3.06
C LEU A 7 -0.87 -8.07 2.87
N ALA A 8 -0.86 -6.82 3.34
CA ALA A 8 0.31 -5.94 3.25
C ALA A 8 1.49 -6.46 4.08
N ALA A 9 2.71 -6.19 3.62
CA ALA A 9 3.91 -6.62 4.33
C ALA A 9 3.96 -6.08 5.76
N LEU A 10 3.56 -4.82 5.97
CA LEU A 10 3.62 -4.18 7.29
C LEU A 10 2.71 -4.84 8.33
N THR A 11 1.65 -5.53 7.92
CA THR A 11 0.71 -6.22 8.82
C THR A 11 1.35 -7.40 9.56
N VAL A 12 2.31 -8.06 8.92
CA VAL A 12 3.03 -9.24 9.42
C VAL A 12 4.52 -9.15 9.11
N LEU A 13 5.12 -7.99 9.34
CA LEU A 13 6.46 -7.63 8.87
C LEU A 13 7.59 -8.55 9.38
N ASP A 14 7.41 -9.20 10.52
CA ASP A 14 8.33 -10.20 11.08
C ASP A 14 8.24 -11.57 10.39
N THR A 15 7.28 -11.76 9.48
CA THR A 15 7.06 -13.01 8.76
C THR A 15 7.87 -13.04 7.46
N PRO A 16 8.79 -14.00 7.28
CA PRO A 16 9.55 -14.13 6.04
C PRO A 16 8.65 -14.40 4.81
N PRO A 17 9.06 -13.99 3.58
CA PRO A 17 8.22 -14.03 2.38
C PRO A 17 7.57 -15.39 2.07
N LEU A 18 8.27 -16.51 2.21
CA LEU A 18 7.69 -17.85 1.99
C LEU A 18 6.58 -18.18 2.99
N GLN A 19 6.72 -17.75 4.24
CA GLN A 19 5.70 -17.94 5.27
C GLN A 19 4.54 -16.96 5.07
N HIS A 20 4.81 -15.74 4.57
CA HIS A 20 3.79 -14.76 4.24
C HIS A 20 2.82 -15.30 3.16
N VAL A 21 3.34 -15.92 2.10
CA VAL A 21 2.51 -16.63 1.10
C VAL A 21 1.64 -17.70 1.78
N ALA A 22 2.23 -18.54 2.66
CA ALA A 22 1.49 -19.60 3.34
C ALA A 22 0.38 -19.07 4.28
N LEU A 23 0.62 -17.94 4.96
CA LEU A 23 -0.40 -17.26 5.75
C LEU A 23 -1.52 -16.72 4.88
N ALA A 24 -1.18 -16.04 3.77
CA ALA A 24 -2.17 -15.50 2.85
C ALA A 24 -3.09 -16.59 2.27
N GLU A 25 -2.52 -17.71 1.83
CA GLU A 25 -3.29 -18.86 1.36
C GLU A 25 -4.23 -19.42 2.42
N ARG A 26 -3.70 -19.65 3.63
CA ARG A 26 -4.48 -20.23 4.73
C ARG A 26 -5.70 -19.41 5.09
N HIS A 27 -5.56 -18.08 5.05
CA HIS A 27 -6.62 -17.16 5.46
C HIS A 27 -7.45 -16.61 4.28
N GLY A 28 -7.16 -17.03 3.04
CA GLY A 28 -7.94 -16.67 1.85
C GLY A 28 -7.77 -15.23 1.42
N PHE A 29 -6.54 -14.71 1.52
CA PHE A 29 -6.13 -13.49 0.83
C PHE A 29 -5.78 -13.82 -0.62
N ASP A 30 -6.12 -12.90 -1.52
CA ASP A 30 -5.86 -13.06 -2.95
C ASP A 30 -4.43 -12.61 -3.30
N THR A 31 -3.89 -11.62 -2.57
CA THR A 31 -2.58 -11.04 -2.85
C THR A 31 -1.77 -10.76 -1.57
N ILE A 32 -0.47 -10.53 -1.75
CA ILE A 32 0.43 -10.06 -0.70
C ILE A 32 1.23 -8.84 -1.15
N GLY A 33 1.60 -7.98 -0.19
CA GLY A 33 2.68 -7.00 -0.34
C GLY A 33 4.00 -7.57 0.19
N LEU A 34 5.14 -7.15 -0.36
CA LEU A 34 6.46 -7.58 0.08
C LEU A 34 7.37 -6.39 0.37
N ARG A 35 7.98 -6.37 1.56
CA ARG A 35 8.95 -5.32 1.91
C ARG A 35 10.36 -5.75 1.55
N LEU A 36 10.83 -5.31 0.38
CA LEU A 36 12.16 -5.60 -0.13
C LEU A 36 13.20 -4.56 0.30
N LEU A 37 12.75 -3.34 0.62
CA LEU A 37 13.59 -2.24 1.08
C LEU A 37 13.20 -1.82 2.50
N PRO A 38 14.16 -1.46 3.37
CA PRO A 38 13.84 -0.93 4.68
C PRO A 38 13.16 0.44 4.55
N ALA A 39 12.06 0.65 5.29
CA ALA A 39 11.35 1.95 5.31
C ALA A 39 12.17 3.07 5.99
N ALA A 40 13.14 2.69 6.82
CA ALA A 40 14.13 3.54 7.45
C ALA A 40 15.38 2.71 7.79
N PRO A 41 16.56 3.31 7.97
CA PRO A 41 17.77 2.57 8.34
C PRO A 41 17.55 1.65 9.55
N GLY A 42 17.93 0.37 9.42
CA GLY A 42 17.82 -0.63 10.48
C GLY A 42 16.43 -1.23 10.69
N THR A 43 15.41 -0.85 9.91
CA THR A 43 14.10 -1.52 9.96
C THR A 43 14.08 -2.81 9.15
N THR A 44 13.15 -3.71 9.49
CA THR A 44 13.01 -5.01 8.83
C THR A 44 12.68 -4.87 7.35
N ALA A 45 13.41 -5.62 6.53
CA ALA A 45 13.14 -5.84 5.12
C ALA A 45 13.70 -7.21 4.71
N TYR A 46 13.24 -7.71 3.58
CA TYR A 46 13.70 -8.96 2.97
C TYR A 46 14.25 -8.65 1.58
N PRO A 47 15.56 -8.35 1.44
CA PRO A 47 16.15 -7.82 0.20
C PRO A 47 16.33 -8.92 -0.86
N LEU A 48 15.23 -9.46 -1.38
CA LEU A 48 15.20 -10.52 -2.38
C LEU A 48 15.93 -10.13 -3.69
N HIS A 49 16.06 -8.85 -3.97
CA HIS A 49 16.81 -8.32 -5.11
C HIS A 49 18.34 -8.48 -4.96
N GLU A 50 18.80 -8.80 -3.75
CA GLU A 50 20.21 -9.08 -3.44
C GLU A 50 20.47 -10.59 -3.25
N ASP A 51 19.42 -11.43 -3.17
CA ASP A 51 19.53 -12.88 -2.95
C ASP A 51 18.73 -13.66 -4.02
N ASP A 52 19.40 -14.01 -5.12
CA ASP A 52 18.79 -14.76 -6.22
C ASP A 52 18.28 -16.14 -5.80
N THR A 53 18.89 -16.76 -4.78
CA THR A 53 18.44 -18.06 -4.27
C THR A 53 17.10 -17.94 -3.57
N ALA A 54 16.98 -16.97 -2.67
CA ALA A 54 15.71 -16.69 -1.97
C ALA A 54 14.63 -16.20 -2.94
N LEU A 55 14.97 -15.31 -3.89
CA LEU A 55 14.06 -14.84 -4.92
C LEU A 55 13.53 -16.01 -5.78
N SER A 56 14.42 -16.87 -6.28
CA SER A 56 14.03 -18.03 -7.09
C SER A 56 13.21 -19.06 -6.31
N ALA A 57 13.44 -19.21 -5.01
CA ALA A 57 12.62 -20.06 -4.14
C ALA A 57 11.19 -19.50 -4.00
N LEU A 58 11.08 -18.19 -3.81
CA LEU A 58 9.77 -17.53 -3.71
C LEU A 58 9.01 -17.57 -5.03
N VAL A 59 9.66 -17.33 -6.17
CA VAL A 59 9.05 -17.44 -7.51
C VAL A 59 8.46 -18.84 -7.74
N ARG A 60 9.21 -19.90 -7.39
CA ARG A 60 8.70 -21.28 -7.48
C ARG A 60 7.50 -21.51 -6.56
N ARG A 61 7.57 -20.98 -5.32
CA ARG A 61 6.48 -21.12 -4.36
C ARG A 61 5.19 -20.44 -4.85
N LEU A 62 5.31 -19.26 -5.46
CA LEU A 62 4.18 -18.52 -6.03
C LEU A 62 3.58 -19.22 -7.25
N ALA A 63 4.38 -19.92 -8.06
CA ALA A 63 3.88 -20.68 -9.22
C ALA A 63 2.90 -21.78 -8.82
N ASP A 64 3.00 -22.32 -7.60
CA ASP A 64 2.12 -23.34 -7.03
C ASP A 64 1.06 -22.75 -6.08
N SER A 65 0.84 -21.43 -6.12
CA SER A 65 -0.03 -20.69 -5.20
C SER A 65 -1.13 -19.93 -5.95
N PRO A 66 -2.35 -19.83 -5.38
CA PRO A 66 -3.35 -18.91 -5.90
C PRO A 66 -3.05 -17.45 -5.50
N VAL A 67 -2.09 -17.21 -4.60
CA VAL A 67 -1.73 -15.88 -4.10
C VAL A 67 -0.75 -15.21 -5.05
N GLU A 68 -1.02 -13.96 -5.40
CA GLU A 68 -0.12 -13.13 -6.24
C GLU A 68 0.60 -12.08 -5.38
N VAL A 69 1.76 -11.62 -5.87
CA VAL A 69 2.40 -10.41 -5.31
C VAL A 69 1.73 -9.19 -5.93
N PHE A 70 1.12 -8.33 -5.09
CA PHE A 70 0.54 -7.08 -5.60
C PHE A 70 1.54 -5.95 -5.58
N ASP A 71 2.12 -5.63 -4.43
CA ASP A 71 3.01 -4.49 -4.28
C ASP A 71 4.34 -4.84 -3.59
N LEU A 72 5.30 -3.99 -3.88
CA LEU A 72 6.61 -3.95 -3.23
C LEU A 72 6.70 -2.69 -2.37
N GLU A 73 7.24 -2.80 -1.17
CA GLU A 73 7.45 -1.69 -0.25
C GLU A 73 8.94 -1.48 0.02
N ILE A 74 9.43 -0.28 0.09
CA ILE A 74 8.92 1.04 -0.23
C ILE A 74 10.05 1.84 -0.86
N ILE A 75 9.78 2.53 -1.97
CA ILE A 75 10.73 3.49 -2.56
C ILE A 75 10.43 4.87 -1.96
N ARG A 76 11.45 5.55 -1.45
CA ARG A 76 11.33 6.89 -0.90
C ARG A 76 12.09 7.90 -1.76
N ILE A 77 11.37 8.92 -2.26
CA ILE A 77 11.93 9.97 -3.11
C ILE A 77 12.40 11.12 -2.22
N GLY A 78 13.70 11.14 -1.94
CA GLY A 78 14.38 12.23 -1.23
C GLY A 78 15.13 13.17 -2.18
N PRO A 79 15.89 14.15 -1.63
CA PRO A 79 16.64 15.13 -2.43
C PRO A 79 17.69 14.53 -3.39
N ASP A 80 18.30 13.42 -2.99
CA ASP A 80 19.38 12.74 -3.73
C ASP A 80 18.87 11.50 -4.49
N PHE A 81 17.58 11.48 -4.83
CA PHE A 81 16.93 10.33 -5.47
C PHE A 81 17.48 10.08 -6.88
N ASP A 82 17.85 8.81 -7.14
CA ASP A 82 18.19 8.30 -8.46
C ASP A 82 17.33 7.07 -8.78
N ALA A 83 16.43 7.18 -9.75
CA ALA A 83 15.55 6.09 -10.14
C ALA A 83 16.31 4.84 -10.59
N THR A 84 17.50 5.00 -11.22
CA THR A 84 18.30 3.88 -11.74
C THR A 84 18.84 2.97 -10.63
N ALA A 85 18.99 3.48 -9.42
CA ALA A 85 19.39 2.68 -8.26
C ALA A 85 18.37 1.58 -7.89
N TYR A 86 17.12 1.69 -8.36
CA TYR A 86 16.04 0.75 -8.08
C TYR A 86 15.85 -0.32 -9.18
N VAL A 87 16.67 -0.33 -10.23
CA VAL A 87 16.65 -1.35 -11.28
C VAL A 87 16.66 -2.78 -10.71
N PRO A 88 17.57 -3.16 -9.78
CA PRO A 88 17.55 -4.52 -9.23
C PRO A 88 16.27 -4.88 -8.49
N LEU A 89 15.66 -3.93 -7.77
CA LEU A 89 14.37 -4.11 -7.11
C LEU A 89 13.26 -4.37 -8.13
N LEU A 90 13.21 -3.59 -9.21
CA LEU A 90 12.16 -3.70 -10.24
C LEU A 90 12.34 -5.00 -11.06
N GLU A 91 13.57 -5.43 -11.32
CA GLU A 91 13.85 -6.74 -11.92
C GLU A 91 13.35 -7.89 -11.04
N ALA A 92 13.63 -7.85 -9.74
CA ALA A 92 13.10 -8.82 -8.79
C ALA A 92 11.57 -8.78 -8.73
N GLY A 93 10.98 -7.57 -8.72
CA GLY A 93 9.54 -7.37 -8.76
C GLY A 93 8.88 -7.97 -10.00
N ALA A 94 9.46 -7.75 -11.18
CA ALA A 94 8.96 -8.32 -12.43
C ALA A 94 9.00 -9.87 -12.40
N ARG A 95 10.07 -10.46 -11.85
CA ARG A 95 10.17 -11.93 -11.66
C ARG A 95 9.14 -12.47 -10.69
N LEU A 96 8.75 -11.70 -9.68
CA LEU A 96 7.69 -12.02 -8.71
C LEU A 96 6.28 -11.76 -9.25
N GLY A 97 6.15 -11.12 -10.41
CA GLY A 97 4.86 -10.72 -10.98
C GLY A 97 4.18 -9.56 -10.25
N ALA A 98 4.96 -8.76 -9.51
CA ALA A 98 4.45 -7.60 -8.78
C ALA A 98 3.75 -6.61 -9.72
N LYS A 99 2.62 -6.05 -9.27
CA LYS A 99 1.80 -5.11 -10.05
C LYS A 99 2.17 -3.65 -9.76
N ALA A 100 2.60 -3.37 -8.54
CA ALA A 100 2.88 -2.01 -8.06
C ALA A 100 4.13 -1.95 -7.19
N VAL A 101 4.66 -0.74 -7.03
CA VAL A 101 5.60 -0.38 -5.97
C VAL A 101 5.06 0.81 -5.21
N LEU A 102 5.03 0.73 -3.88
CA LEU A 102 4.64 1.82 -2.98
C LEU A 102 5.74 2.88 -2.97
N VAL A 103 5.36 4.14 -3.17
CA VAL A 103 6.29 5.28 -3.27
C VAL A 103 5.92 6.34 -2.26
N GLY A 104 6.87 6.73 -1.41
CA GLY A 104 6.75 7.87 -0.49
C GLY A 104 7.53 9.09 -1.00
N GLY A 105 6.96 10.29 -0.91
CA GLY A 105 7.59 11.55 -1.34
C GLY A 105 8.11 12.34 -0.15
N ASP A 106 9.44 12.42 0.03
CA ASP A 106 10.08 13.11 1.15
C ASP A 106 10.83 14.39 0.72
N ASP A 107 11.02 14.59 -0.58
CA ASP A 107 11.70 15.78 -1.08
C ASP A 107 10.78 17.01 -0.99
N ARG A 108 11.21 18.01 -0.22
CA ARG A 108 10.45 19.25 -0.04
C ARG A 108 10.52 20.20 -1.24
N ASP A 109 11.46 19.99 -2.16
CA ASP A 109 11.48 20.67 -3.45
C ASP A 109 10.44 20.02 -4.36
N ARG A 110 9.30 20.67 -4.53
CA ARG A 110 8.16 20.15 -5.29
C ARG A 110 8.52 19.82 -6.74
N SER A 111 9.30 20.66 -7.41
CA SER A 111 9.68 20.43 -8.81
C SER A 111 10.55 19.19 -8.93
N ARG A 112 11.59 19.09 -8.08
CA ARG A 112 12.49 17.92 -8.08
C ARG A 112 11.77 16.63 -7.70
N LEU A 113 10.85 16.66 -6.70
CA LEU A 113 10.02 15.52 -6.34
C LEU A 113 9.18 15.05 -7.52
N THR A 114 8.54 15.98 -8.23
CA THR A 114 7.70 15.71 -9.40
C THR A 114 8.51 15.08 -10.54
N ASP A 115 9.66 15.67 -10.87
CA ASP A 115 10.56 15.14 -11.90
C ASP A 115 11.09 13.75 -11.53
N SER A 116 11.43 13.53 -10.25
CA SER A 116 11.91 12.25 -9.75
C SER A 116 10.83 11.17 -9.79
N TYR A 117 9.59 11.50 -9.42
CA TYR A 117 8.45 10.61 -9.54
C TYR A 117 8.17 10.23 -11.01
N ALA A 118 8.19 11.20 -11.92
CA ALA A 118 7.95 10.96 -13.34
C ALA A 118 8.99 9.97 -13.92
N ARG A 119 10.28 10.16 -13.60
CA ARG A 119 11.36 9.24 -14.01
C ARG A 119 11.19 7.85 -13.42
N LEU A 120 10.77 7.76 -12.15
CA LEU A 120 10.49 6.46 -11.52
C LEU A 120 9.33 5.76 -12.20
N ALA A 121 8.23 6.47 -12.49
CA ALA A 121 7.05 5.91 -13.18
C ALA A 121 7.42 5.40 -14.59
N GLU A 122 8.22 6.15 -15.34
CA GLU A 122 8.73 5.71 -16.65
C GLU A 122 9.60 4.44 -16.52
N LEU A 123 10.49 4.39 -15.54
CA LEU A 123 11.32 3.21 -15.28
C LEU A 123 10.45 2.01 -14.88
N CYS A 124 9.48 2.18 -13.98
CA CYS A 124 8.55 1.13 -13.55
C CYS A 124 7.75 0.56 -14.72
N ALA A 125 7.34 1.41 -15.69
CA ALA A 125 6.64 0.98 -16.89
C ALA A 125 7.42 -0.07 -17.69
N SER A 126 8.76 0.03 -17.73
CA SER A 126 9.65 -0.90 -18.43
C SER A 126 9.64 -2.30 -17.80
N TYR A 127 9.19 -2.43 -16.56
CA TYR A 127 9.07 -3.69 -15.81
C TYR A 127 7.61 -4.15 -15.63
N GLY A 128 6.65 -3.43 -16.21
CA GLY A 128 5.22 -3.72 -16.03
C GLY A 128 4.70 -3.46 -14.62
N ILE A 129 5.39 -2.61 -13.86
CA ILE A 129 5.07 -2.24 -12.47
C ILE A 129 4.56 -0.80 -12.43
N VAL A 130 3.59 -0.51 -11.56
CA VAL A 130 3.02 0.83 -11.39
C VAL A 130 3.65 1.51 -10.17
N ALA A 131 4.12 2.75 -10.32
CA ALA A 131 4.60 3.58 -9.23
C ALA A 131 3.41 4.21 -8.49
N SER A 132 3.05 3.67 -7.32
CA SER A 132 1.89 4.11 -6.53
C SER A 132 2.32 5.12 -5.47
N LEU A 133 2.11 6.42 -5.73
CA LEU A 133 2.49 7.51 -4.83
C LEU A 133 1.49 7.60 -3.66
N GLU A 134 1.97 7.29 -2.48
CA GLU A 134 1.20 7.38 -1.24
C GLU A 134 1.33 8.78 -0.63
N PHE A 135 0.19 9.40 -0.33
CA PHE A 135 0.18 10.61 0.48
C PHE A 135 0.17 10.27 1.97
N MET A 136 1.04 10.93 2.71
CA MET A 136 1.20 10.76 4.16
C MET A 136 1.36 12.12 4.83
N PRO A 137 0.57 12.48 5.86
CA PRO A 137 0.49 13.84 6.42
C PRO A 137 1.81 14.48 6.86
N TRP A 138 2.81 13.66 7.19
CA TRP A 138 4.13 14.10 7.66
C TRP A 138 5.20 14.19 6.57
N THR A 139 4.87 13.89 5.31
CA THR A 139 5.78 13.89 4.16
C THR A 139 5.63 15.18 3.31
N ALA A 140 6.36 15.25 2.20
CA ALA A 140 6.18 16.31 1.20
C ALA A 140 4.93 16.11 0.32
N VAL A 141 4.24 14.99 0.47
CA VAL A 141 2.95 14.65 -0.18
C VAL A 141 1.91 14.46 0.91
N PRO A 142 1.39 15.53 1.54
CA PRO A 142 0.59 15.42 2.77
C PRO A 142 -0.87 15.00 2.54
N ASP A 143 -1.39 15.10 1.33
CA ASP A 143 -2.80 14.87 1.00
C ASP A 143 -3.01 14.43 -0.45
N ALA A 144 -4.23 14.01 -0.78
CA ALA A 144 -4.61 13.51 -2.11
C ALA A 144 -4.42 14.56 -3.21
N LYS A 145 -4.72 15.84 -2.96
CA LYS A 145 -4.55 16.91 -3.95
C LYS A 145 -3.10 17.02 -4.39
N THR A 146 -2.21 17.04 -3.41
CA THR A 146 -0.77 17.05 -3.66
C THR A 146 -0.30 15.83 -4.44
N ALA A 147 -0.79 14.63 -4.11
CA ALA A 147 -0.47 13.41 -4.85
C ALA A 147 -0.95 13.49 -6.31
N VAL A 148 -2.19 13.95 -6.52
CA VAL A 148 -2.77 14.13 -7.87
C VAL A 148 -1.97 15.13 -8.70
N GLU A 149 -1.54 16.26 -8.12
CA GLU A 149 -0.71 17.25 -8.81
C GLU A 149 0.62 16.65 -9.30
N ILE A 150 1.29 15.85 -8.46
CA ILE A 150 2.57 15.20 -8.80
C ILE A 150 2.36 14.13 -9.85
N VAL A 151 1.43 13.21 -9.61
CA VAL A 151 1.13 12.09 -10.52
C VAL A 151 0.68 12.59 -11.89
N GLY A 152 -0.05 13.71 -11.92
CA GLY A 152 -0.54 14.33 -13.16
C GLY A 152 0.56 14.87 -14.08
N GLN A 153 1.78 15.08 -13.58
CA GLN A 153 2.92 15.54 -14.39
C GLN A 153 3.72 14.37 -15.00
N ALA A 154 3.50 13.14 -14.55
CA ALA A 154 4.13 11.98 -15.15
C ALA A 154 3.36 11.51 -16.37
N ASP A 155 4.06 11.02 -17.39
CA ASP A 155 3.46 10.45 -18.59
C ASP A 155 3.27 8.92 -18.46
N GLY A 156 2.41 8.34 -19.29
CA GLY A 156 2.24 6.90 -19.41
C GLY A 156 1.33 6.27 -18.35
N PRO A 157 1.13 4.93 -18.43
CA PRO A 157 0.16 4.21 -17.62
C PRO A 157 0.69 3.77 -16.25
N ALA A 158 2.00 3.83 -16.00
CA ALA A 158 2.63 3.29 -14.78
C ALA A 158 2.64 4.29 -13.62
N ARG A 159 1.70 5.23 -13.60
CA ARG A 159 1.52 6.25 -12.56
C ARG A 159 0.24 6.01 -11.77
N SER A 160 0.29 6.20 -10.46
CA SER A 160 -0.85 5.93 -9.59
C SER A 160 -0.78 6.75 -8.31
N VAL A 161 -1.96 7.03 -7.74
CA VAL A 161 -2.11 7.50 -6.36
C VAL A 161 -2.50 6.30 -5.50
N LEU A 162 -1.81 6.08 -4.40
CA LEU A 162 -2.19 5.11 -3.39
C LEU A 162 -3.01 5.81 -2.29
N VAL A 163 -4.18 5.28 -2.04
CA VAL A 163 -5.10 5.76 -1.00
C VAL A 163 -5.04 4.80 0.18
N ASP A 164 -4.47 5.24 1.30
CA ASP A 164 -4.53 4.56 2.59
C ASP A 164 -5.58 5.22 3.49
N ALA A 165 -6.48 4.43 4.06
CA ALA A 165 -7.60 4.91 4.88
C ALA A 165 -7.14 5.73 6.09
N LEU A 166 -6.01 5.33 6.74
CA LEU A 166 -5.47 6.09 7.86
C LEU A 166 -4.99 7.47 7.39
N HIS A 167 -4.27 7.52 6.27
CA HIS A 167 -3.72 8.76 5.75
C HIS A 167 -4.80 9.71 5.25
N VAL A 168 -5.90 9.19 4.68
CA VAL A 168 -7.10 10.00 4.42
C VAL A 168 -7.61 10.64 5.71
N ALA A 169 -7.84 9.85 6.76
CA ALA A 169 -8.40 10.34 8.02
C ALA A 169 -7.43 11.24 8.82
N ARG A 170 -6.15 11.28 8.49
CA ARG A 170 -5.11 12.07 9.15
C ARG A 170 -4.66 13.29 8.34
N SER A 171 -5.13 13.42 7.10
CA SER A 171 -4.79 14.54 6.19
C SER A 171 -5.98 15.48 5.98
N ALA A 172 -5.79 16.50 5.14
CA ALA A 172 -6.87 17.41 4.72
C ALA A 172 -7.69 16.82 3.54
N THR A 173 -7.58 15.52 3.26
CA THR A 173 -8.26 14.85 2.16
C THR A 173 -9.74 14.63 2.48
N SER A 174 -10.63 15.12 1.62
CA SER A 174 -12.08 14.88 1.71
C SER A 174 -12.52 13.73 0.80
N PRO A 175 -13.73 13.17 0.99
CA PRO A 175 -14.29 12.20 0.03
C PRO A 175 -14.41 12.74 -1.40
N GLU A 176 -14.65 14.04 -1.56
CA GLU A 176 -14.70 14.70 -2.87
C GLU A 176 -13.32 14.73 -3.54
N ASP A 177 -12.25 14.92 -2.76
CA ASP A 177 -10.87 14.86 -3.26
C ASP A 177 -10.52 13.45 -3.74
N LEU A 178 -10.98 12.40 -3.04
CA LEU A 178 -10.82 11.02 -3.48
C LEU A 178 -11.59 10.73 -4.76
N ALA A 179 -12.83 11.19 -4.86
CA ALA A 179 -13.67 11.01 -6.04
C ALA A 179 -13.13 11.77 -7.27
N ALA A 180 -12.33 12.81 -7.06
CA ALA A 180 -11.67 13.58 -8.11
C ALA A 180 -10.41 12.92 -8.68
N ILE A 181 -9.86 11.87 -8.03
CA ILE A 181 -8.71 11.13 -8.55
C ILE A 181 -9.15 10.40 -9.84
N PRO A 182 -8.45 10.57 -10.99
CA PRO A 182 -8.74 9.81 -12.20
C PRO A 182 -8.74 8.30 -11.93
N ARG A 183 -9.79 7.60 -12.39
CA ARG A 183 -9.94 6.16 -12.09
C ARG A 183 -8.75 5.32 -12.56
N GLU A 184 -8.15 5.68 -13.67
CA GLU A 184 -6.96 5.05 -14.24
C GLU A 184 -5.69 5.26 -13.42
N TRP A 185 -5.72 6.14 -12.41
CA TRP A 185 -4.62 6.33 -11.45
C TRP A 185 -4.84 5.60 -10.13
N LEU A 186 -5.91 4.82 -10.01
CA LEU A 186 -6.22 4.02 -8.83
C LEU A 186 -6.06 2.54 -9.16
N HIS A 187 -4.99 1.91 -8.68
CA HIS A 187 -4.69 0.50 -8.90
C HIS A 187 -5.05 -0.36 -7.70
N TYR A 188 -4.91 0.17 -6.50
CA TYR A 188 -5.33 -0.44 -5.23
C TYR A 188 -5.44 0.63 -4.14
N ALA A 189 -6.00 0.22 -3.00
CA ALA A 189 -6.06 1.05 -1.80
C ALA A 189 -5.67 0.24 -0.57
N GLN A 190 -5.30 0.90 0.52
CA GLN A 190 -4.98 0.25 1.78
C GLN A 190 -6.06 0.49 2.82
N MET A 191 -6.42 -0.59 3.55
CA MET A 191 -7.47 -0.58 4.55
C MET A 191 -6.93 -0.87 5.94
N CYS A 192 -7.25 0.02 6.87
CA CYS A 192 -7.22 -0.20 8.31
C CYS A 192 -8.26 0.72 8.95
N ASP A 193 -8.28 0.76 10.26
CA ASP A 193 -9.00 1.78 11.04
C ASP A 193 -8.01 2.49 11.98
N GLY A 194 -8.48 3.48 12.68
CA GLY A 194 -7.67 4.26 13.61
C GLY A 194 -8.50 4.97 14.67
N SER A 195 -7.86 5.31 15.79
CA SER A 195 -8.50 6.04 16.87
C SER A 195 -8.91 7.45 16.43
N VAL A 196 -9.99 7.98 17.02
CA VAL A 196 -10.40 9.37 16.90
C VAL A 196 -10.49 9.99 18.30
N PRO A 197 -10.12 11.27 18.49
CA PRO A 197 -9.59 12.18 17.48
C PRO A 197 -8.19 11.80 17.00
N ALA A 198 -7.82 12.30 15.80
CA ALA A 198 -6.46 12.12 15.27
C ALA A 198 -5.41 12.78 16.19
N PRO A 199 -4.22 12.20 16.34
CA PRO A 199 -3.09 12.89 16.93
C PRO A 199 -2.76 14.20 16.19
N ARG A 200 -2.19 15.17 16.88
CA ARG A 200 -1.79 16.46 16.29
C ARG A 200 -0.31 16.56 16.00
N ASP A 201 0.49 15.74 16.66
CA ASP A 201 1.95 15.72 16.53
C ASP A 201 2.35 14.71 15.46
N HIS A 202 3.33 15.06 14.62
CA HIS A 202 3.84 14.19 13.54
C HIS A 202 4.47 12.90 14.09
N ALA A 203 5.16 12.93 15.23
CA ALA A 203 5.74 11.74 15.83
C ALA A 203 4.64 10.73 16.23
N GLU A 204 3.54 11.22 16.83
CA GLU A 204 2.38 10.42 17.17
C GLU A 204 1.64 9.90 15.93
N LEU A 205 1.49 10.72 14.87
CA LEU A 205 0.92 10.26 13.60
C LEU A 205 1.73 9.11 13.00
N ILE A 206 3.07 9.21 13.00
CA ILE A 206 3.97 8.17 12.51
C ILE A 206 3.87 6.91 13.37
N ARG A 207 3.82 7.05 14.70
CA ARG A 207 3.68 5.94 15.63
C ARG A 207 2.35 5.19 15.41
N HIS A 208 1.22 5.92 15.31
CA HIS A 208 -0.07 5.34 14.98
C HIS A 208 -0.05 4.59 13.65
N ALA A 209 0.58 5.18 12.63
CA ALA A 209 0.65 4.57 11.30
C ALA A 209 1.48 3.27 11.27
N ARG A 210 2.49 3.16 12.13
CA ARG A 210 3.46 2.05 12.12
C ARG A 210 3.22 1.00 13.19
N GLU A 211 2.41 1.29 14.24
CA GLU A 211 2.34 0.44 15.43
C GLU A 211 0.93 0.29 16.01
N GLU A 212 -0.02 1.18 15.69
CA GLU A 212 -1.30 1.29 16.42
C GLU A 212 -2.53 1.43 15.52
N ARG A 213 -2.47 0.86 14.32
CA ARG A 213 -3.67 0.78 13.48
C ARG A 213 -4.68 -0.18 14.10
N LEU A 214 -5.97 0.01 13.82
CA LEU A 214 -7.06 -0.78 14.36
C LEU A 214 -7.73 -1.64 13.28
N VAL A 215 -8.41 -2.69 13.73
CA VAL A 215 -9.22 -3.56 12.86
C VAL A 215 -10.31 -2.74 12.17
N PRO A 216 -10.54 -2.90 10.86
CA PRO A 216 -11.57 -2.16 10.14
C PRO A 216 -12.93 -2.22 10.84
N GLY A 217 -13.50 -1.06 11.14
CA GLY A 217 -14.78 -0.90 11.87
C GLY A 217 -14.67 -0.94 13.39
N SER A 218 -13.45 -1.06 13.96
CA SER A 218 -13.24 -0.98 15.42
C SER A 218 -12.66 0.36 15.89
N GLY A 219 -12.34 1.25 14.98
CA GLY A 219 -11.90 2.62 15.24
C GLY A 219 -12.99 3.64 14.97
N GLY A 220 -12.59 4.83 14.50
CA GLY A 220 -13.52 5.92 14.24
C GLY A 220 -13.36 6.55 12.86
N ILE A 221 -12.63 5.91 11.95
CA ILE A 221 -12.51 6.37 10.56
C ILE A 221 -13.81 6.04 9.82
N ASP A 222 -14.34 7.01 9.06
CA ASP A 222 -15.52 6.78 8.21
C ASP A 222 -15.12 5.99 6.96
N LEU A 223 -14.82 4.68 7.16
CA LEU A 223 -14.44 3.77 6.09
C LEU A 223 -15.52 3.70 4.99
N PRO A 224 -16.83 3.62 5.29
CA PRO A 224 -17.86 3.65 4.26
C PRO A 224 -17.78 4.87 3.34
N ALA A 225 -17.53 6.07 3.87
CA ALA A 225 -17.38 7.29 3.07
C ALA A 225 -16.16 7.21 2.14
N ILE A 226 -15.01 6.75 2.66
CA ILE A 226 -13.80 6.56 1.87
C ILE A 226 -14.04 5.58 0.72
N TRP A 227 -14.57 4.39 1.03
CA TRP A 227 -14.77 3.35 0.01
C TRP A 227 -15.85 3.68 -1.01
N SER A 228 -16.87 4.48 -0.61
CA SER A 228 -17.90 4.96 -1.55
C SER A 228 -17.33 5.97 -2.56
N ALA A 229 -16.25 6.66 -2.23
CA ALA A 229 -15.58 7.60 -3.13
C ALA A 229 -14.60 6.91 -4.11
N LEU A 230 -14.21 5.66 -3.85
CA LEU A 230 -13.29 4.89 -4.67
C LEU A 230 -14.02 3.99 -5.68
N PRO A 231 -13.35 3.57 -6.77
CA PRO A 231 -13.94 2.66 -7.74
C PRO A 231 -14.40 1.33 -7.13
N ALA A 232 -15.60 0.89 -7.47
CA ALA A 232 -16.08 -0.44 -7.08
C ALA A 232 -15.14 -1.54 -7.61
N GLY A 233 -14.80 -2.51 -6.73
CA GLY A 233 -13.92 -3.62 -7.09
C GLY A 233 -12.42 -3.29 -7.10
N LEU A 234 -12.03 -2.06 -6.70
CA LEU A 234 -10.62 -1.72 -6.52
C LEU A 234 -9.97 -2.68 -5.52
N PRO A 235 -8.83 -3.34 -5.85
CA PRO A 235 -8.13 -4.21 -4.91
C PRO A 235 -7.79 -3.50 -3.60
N VAL A 236 -7.92 -4.21 -2.49
CA VAL A 236 -7.71 -3.66 -1.15
C VAL A 236 -6.63 -4.45 -0.42
N SER A 237 -5.53 -3.79 -0.06
CA SER A 237 -4.48 -4.34 0.79
C SER A 237 -4.77 -3.99 2.26
N ILE A 238 -4.84 -4.99 3.13
CA ILE A 238 -5.03 -4.75 4.57
C ILE A 238 -3.68 -4.43 5.17
N GLU A 239 -3.48 -3.17 5.55
CA GLU A 239 -2.23 -2.70 6.16
C GLU A 239 -2.47 -2.29 7.61
N LEU A 240 -2.17 -3.20 8.53
CA LEU A 240 -2.52 -3.04 9.93
C LEU A 240 -1.41 -3.53 10.88
N PRO A 241 -0.33 -2.74 11.05
CA PRO A 241 0.66 -3.00 12.07
C PRO A 241 0.10 -2.71 13.47
N ASN A 242 -0.02 -3.76 14.28
CA ASN A 242 -0.37 -3.67 15.70
C ASN A 242 0.10 -4.93 16.43
N GLU A 243 1.38 -4.97 16.76
CA GLU A 243 2.01 -6.13 17.39
C GLU A 243 1.38 -6.50 18.75
N PRO A 244 1.03 -5.55 19.64
CA PRO A 244 0.35 -5.88 20.90
C PRO A 244 -0.98 -6.59 20.70
N LEU A 245 -1.83 -6.16 19.77
CA LEU A 245 -3.10 -6.82 19.50
C LEU A 245 -2.89 -8.18 18.82
N ARG A 246 -2.01 -8.26 17.83
CA ARG A 246 -1.65 -9.50 17.15
C ARG A 246 -1.08 -10.53 18.16
N GLY A 247 -0.17 -10.10 19.02
CA GLY A 247 0.43 -10.96 20.05
C GLY A 247 -0.56 -11.48 21.08
N ALA A 248 -1.61 -10.68 21.40
CA ALA A 248 -2.63 -11.07 22.36
C ALA A 248 -3.53 -12.21 21.86
N VAL A 249 -3.79 -12.30 20.55
CA VAL A 249 -4.72 -13.29 19.96
C VAL A 249 -4.02 -14.36 19.12
N GLY A 250 -2.77 -14.12 18.71
CA GLY A 250 -2.03 -14.94 17.77
C GLY A 250 -2.31 -14.60 16.32
N THR A 251 -1.33 -14.87 15.44
CA THR A 251 -1.35 -14.42 14.04
C THR A 251 -2.54 -14.99 13.25
N ASP A 252 -2.89 -16.26 13.43
CA ASP A 252 -4.00 -16.90 12.70
C ASP A 252 -5.34 -16.24 13.04
N VAL A 253 -5.66 -16.05 14.33
CA VAL A 253 -6.89 -15.38 14.78
C VAL A 253 -6.89 -13.92 14.33
N TRP A 254 -5.74 -13.25 14.40
CA TRP A 254 -5.59 -11.89 13.91
C TRP A 254 -5.98 -11.75 12.44
N LEU A 255 -5.43 -12.58 11.55
CA LEU A 255 -5.71 -12.54 10.12
C LEU A 255 -7.18 -12.87 9.80
N GLU A 256 -7.80 -13.82 10.51
CA GLU A 256 -9.24 -14.10 10.39
C GLU A 256 -10.11 -12.90 10.76
N GLN A 257 -9.74 -12.18 11.83
CA GLN A 257 -10.43 -10.95 12.23
C GLN A 257 -10.30 -9.87 11.15
N LEU A 258 -9.10 -9.67 10.60
CA LEU A 258 -8.83 -8.65 9.60
C LEU A 258 -9.64 -8.88 8.31
N ILE A 259 -9.58 -10.07 7.75
CA ILE A 259 -10.28 -10.37 6.50
C ILE A 259 -11.80 -10.33 6.66
N THR A 260 -12.32 -10.80 7.81
CA THR A 260 -13.75 -10.75 8.14
C THR A 260 -14.22 -9.31 8.27
N ALA A 261 -13.47 -8.48 8.99
CA ALA A 261 -13.79 -7.07 9.19
C ALA A 261 -13.73 -6.27 7.88
N ALA A 262 -12.70 -6.49 7.06
CA ALA A 262 -12.58 -5.83 5.76
C ALA A 262 -13.76 -6.18 4.84
N ARG A 263 -14.14 -7.46 4.75
CA ARG A 263 -15.33 -7.88 3.99
C ARG A 263 -16.61 -7.25 4.51
N ALA A 264 -16.77 -7.12 5.83
CA ALA A 264 -17.92 -6.48 6.43
C ALA A 264 -18.01 -4.97 6.12
N VAL A 265 -16.87 -4.27 6.06
CA VAL A 265 -16.81 -2.86 5.63
C VAL A 265 -17.20 -2.74 4.17
N LEU A 266 -16.58 -3.52 3.28
CA LEU A 266 -16.84 -3.49 1.84
C LEU A 266 -18.30 -3.87 1.51
N GLY A 267 -18.90 -4.80 2.25
CA GLY A 267 -20.30 -5.18 2.09
C GLY A 267 -21.33 -4.11 2.49
N ARG A 268 -20.90 -3.06 3.20
CA ARG A 268 -21.74 -1.91 3.57
C ARG A 268 -21.66 -0.75 2.57
N VAL A 269 -20.69 -0.80 1.65
CA VAL A 269 -20.55 0.24 0.62
C VAL A 269 -21.66 0.06 -0.41
N PRO A 270 -22.49 1.09 -0.67
CA PRO A 270 -23.50 1.00 -1.72
C PRO A 270 -22.89 0.63 -3.06
N ALA A 271 -23.55 -0.25 -3.80
CA ALA A 271 -23.15 -0.47 -5.18
C ALA A 271 -23.19 0.88 -5.92
N ALA A 272 -22.10 1.23 -6.62
CA ALA A 272 -22.06 2.46 -7.40
C ALA A 272 -23.28 2.50 -8.33
N ALA A 273 -24.05 3.59 -8.28
CA ALA A 273 -25.12 3.81 -9.24
C ALA A 273 -24.51 3.75 -10.64
N THR A 274 -24.98 2.82 -11.46
CA THR A 274 -24.61 2.77 -12.89
C THR A 274 -25.11 4.08 -13.50
N VAL A 275 -24.17 4.99 -13.78
CA VAL A 275 -24.50 6.15 -14.65
C VAL A 275 -24.58 5.56 -16.05
N GLU A 276 -25.83 5.45 -16.55
CA GLU A 276 -26.11 5.14 -17.96
C GLU A 276 -25.66 6.27 -18.88
#